data_4ae9851f4346f737f1595230084b435c
#
_entry.id   4ae9851f4346f737f1595230084b435c
#
_cell.length_a   1.000
_cell.length_b   1.000
_cell.length_c   1.000
_cell.angle_alpha   90.00
_cell.angle_beta   90.00
_cell.angle_gamma   90.00
#
_symmetry.space_group_name_H-M   'P 1'
#
loop_
_entity.id
_entity.type
_entity.pdbx_description
1 polymer ?
#
loop_
_entity_poly.entity_id
_entity_poly.type
_entity_poly.pdbx_seq_one_letter_code
_entity_poly.pdbx_strand_id
1 'polypeptide(L)'
;MNPTEFRRHLHAHPELSFKEHDTAAFIADRLTELGIEHRPIARTGVLAWIEGRGKADPKRRAVVLRADIDALPITEQNDIGWRSCTPGVMHACGHDMHAAVLFGVLQQLAAEPDFRGTLFGLFQPGEECNPGGASLVLAENPFDGYEVRAVVGEHVEPQLEVGTLGFRAGKYMASSDELRFSVHGTGGHGAMRPQLKDPVAAAAEFVTRLIALNHEECVLSIGRIEAGGATNIVPDEVYLEGTLRTFDEREREIIHQRIRNIAAEIDKRLGVRIAVDISHGYPCVVNDEHLVKQAAALAREEKLQVEMLPLR
;
A
#
# COMPACT_ATOMS: atom_id res chain seq x y z
N MET A 1 28.86 6.69 -4.47
CA MET A 1 28.21 5.37 -4.24
C MET A 1 27.40 5.03 -5.47
N ASN A 2 27.41 3.78 -5.94
CA ASN A 2 26.54 3.34 -7.04
C ASN A 2 25.22 2.77 -6.51
N PRO A 3 24.15 2.63 -7.35
CA PRO A 3 22.84 2.15 -6.90
C PRO A 3 22.86 0.74 -6.28
N THR A 4 23.75 -0.15 -6.71
CA THR A 4 23.88 -1.49 -6.13
C THR A 4 24.42 -1.45 -4.69
N GLU A 5 25.41 -0.61 -4.43
CA GLU A 5 25.98 -0.39 -3.08
C GLU A 5 24.92 0.26 -2.18
N PHE A 6 24.18 1.25 -2.71
CA PHE A 6 23.08 1.91 -2.01
C PHE A 6 22.00 0.90 -1.61
N ARG A 7 21.52 0.08 -2.55
CA ARG A 7 20.57 -1.00 -2.28
C ARG A 7 21.04 -1.96 -1.20
N ARG A 8 22.29 -2.46 -1.29
CA ARG A 8 22.84 -3.41 -0.33
C ARG A 8 22.97 -2.83 1.07
N HIS A 9 23.24 -1.54 1.19
CA HIS A 9 23.25 -0.85 2.48
C HIS A 9 21.85 -0.83 3.10
N LEU A 10 20.83 -0.42 2.34
CA LEU A 10 19.44 -0.41 2.82
C LEU A 10 18.98 -1.82 3.22
N HIS A 11 19.28 -2.82 2.39
CA HIS A 11 18.92 -4.21 2.65
C HIS A 11 19.52 -4.73 3.96
N ALA A 12 20.78 -4.37 4.23
CA ALA A 12 21.46 -4.78 5.45
C ALA A 12 20.95 -4.06 6.72
N HIS A 13 20.35 -2.87 6.57
CA HIS A 13 19.90 -2.04 7.68
C HIS A 13 18.41 -1.68 7.57
N PRO A 14 17.51 -2.67 7.49
CA PRO A 14 16.09 -2.42 7.28
C PRO A 14 15.42 -1.89 8.55
N GLU A 15 14.49 -0.95 8.37
CA GLU A 15 13.67 -0.38 9.43
C GLU A 15 12.18 -0.52 9.09
N LEU A 16 11.35 -0.71 10.13
CA LEU A 16 9.90 -0.85 9.99
C LEU A 16 9.22 0.49 9.68
N SER A 17 8.00 0.42 9.18
CA SER A 17 7.13 1.57 8.88
C SER A 17 7.14 2.63 9.99
N PHE A 18 7.41 3.88 9.62
CA PHE A 18 7.56 5.05 10.50
C PHE A 18 8.67 4.95 11.57
N LYS A 19 9.63 4.06 11.36
CA LYS A 19 10.86 3.94 12.14
C LYS A 19 12.11 4.06 11.28
N GLU A 20 11.97 4.46 10.03
CA GLU A 20 13.01 4.56 9.00
C GLU A 20 13.92 5.79 9.23
N HIS A 21 14.39 5.99 10.46
CA HIS A 21 15.18 7.16 10.84
C HIS A 21 16.61 7.10 10.27
N ASP A 22 17.28 5.97 10.40
CA ASP A 22 18.63 5.78 9.88
C ASP A 22 18.62 5.64 8.35
N THR A 23 17.59 5.01 7.80
CA THR A 23 17.32 4.95 6.35
C THR A 23 17.16 6.35 5.76
N ALA A 24 16.32 7.20 6.36
CA ALA A 24 16.11 8.58 5.92
C ALA A 24 17.39 9.42 6.02
N ALA A 25 18.13 9.30 7.12
CA ALA A 25 19.41 9.98 7.31
C ALA A 25 20.44 9.54 6.26
N PHE A 26 20.57 8.24 6.01
CA PHE A 26 21.45 7.72 4.97
C PHE A 26 21.09 8.24 3.57
N ILE A 27 19.80 8.25 3.21
CA ILE A 27 19.31 8.80 1.94
C ILE A 27 19.68 10.30 1.84
N ALA A 28 19.40 11.09 2.87
CA ALA A 28 19.67 12.52 2.92
C ALA A 28 21.18 12.82 2.75
N ASP A 29 22.04 12.05 3.42
CA ASP A 29 23.49 12.18 3.27
C ASP A 29 23.95 11.92 1.83
N ARG A 30 23.42 10.86 1.18
CA ARG A 30 23.75 10.54 -0.22
C ARG A 30 23.26 11.62 -1.20
N LEU A 31 22.08 12.19 -0.96
CA LEU A 31 21.56 13.32 -1.75
C LEU A 31 22.42 14.58 -1.56
N THR A 32 22.86 14.85 -0.33
CA THR A 32 23.79 15.96 -0.02
C THR A 32 25.10 15.81 -0.76
N GLU A 33 25.69 14.61 -0.80
CA GLU A 33 26.94 14.33 -1.55
C GLU A 33 26.80 14.60 -3.06
N LEU A 34 25.59 14.42 -3.60
CA LEU A 34 25.28 14.70 -5.00
C LEU A 34 24.90 16.17 -5.25
N GLY A 35 24.80 17.00 -4.20
CA GLY A 35 24.34 18.37 -4.30
C GLY A 35 22.86 18.50 -4.66
N ILE A 36 22.04 17.47 -4.34
CA ILE A 36 20.60 17.46 -4.61
C ILE A 36 19.88 18.07 -3.41
N GLU A 37 19.07 19.09 -3.68
CA GLU A 37 18.21 19.73 -2.69
C GLU A 37 17.17 18.73 -2.17
N HIS A 38 16.97 18.69 -0.85
CA HIS A 38 16.02 17.78 -0.22
C HIS A 38 15.54 18.30 1.14
N ARG A 39 14.46 17.73 1.65
CA ARG A 39 13.93 17.97 3.00
C ARG A 39 13.22 16.72 3.56
N PRO A 40 13.08 16.62 4.88
CA PRO A 40 12.22 15.61 5.49
C PRO A 40 10.75 15.80 5.07
N ILE A 41 9.99 14.69 5.03
CA ILE A 41 8.55 14.67 4.77
C ILE A 41 7.91 13.47 5.48
N ALA A 42 6.65 13.61 5.88
CA ALA A 42 5.84 12.52 6.42
C ALA A 42 6.58 11.70 7.52
N ARG A 43 7.18 12.38 8.50
CA ARG A 43 7.94 11.85 9.65
C ARG A 43 9.34 11.35 9.27
N THR A 44 9.45 10.24 8.54
CA THR A 44 10.70 9.53 8.22
C THR A 44 10.98 9.42 6.72
N GLY A 45 10.22 10.13 5.88
CA GLY A 45 10.47 10.20 4.45
C GLY A 45 11.42 11.32 4.05
N VAL A 46 11.88 11.29 2.81
CA VAL A 46 12.73 12.32 2.20
C VAL A 46 12.12 12.76 0.87
N LEU A 47 11.95 14.06 0.68
CA LEU A 47 11.57 14.68 -0.58
C LEU A 47 12.77 15.42 -1.16
N ALA A 48 13.25 14.96 -2.30
CA ALA A 48 14.32 15.58 -3.08
C ALA A 48 13.76 16.30 -4.30
N TRP A 49 14.48 17.28 -4.86
CA TRP A 49 14.11 17.90 -6.13
C TRP A 49 15.32 18.38 -6.94
N ILE A 50 15.14 18.38 -8.25
CA ILE A 50 16.12 18.85 -9.23
C ILE A 50 15.38 19.80 -10.18
N GLU A 51 15.91 21.04 -10.30
CA GLU A 51 15.43 22.00 -11.29
C GLU A 51 16.15 21.78 -12.61
N GLY A 52 15.38 21.59 -13.68
CA GLY A 52 15.95 21.46 -15.03
C GLY A 52 16.58 22.77 -15.52
N ARG A 53 17.70 22.68 -16.26
CA ARG A 53 18.41 23.85 -16.84
C ARG A 53 17.73 24.47 -18.05
N GLY A 54 16.60 23.91 -18.50
CA GLY A 54 15.81 24.46 -19.59
C GLY A 54 15.25 25.86 -19.29
N LYS A 55 14.59 26.50 -20.30
CA LYS A 55 13.91 27.78 -20.06
C LYS A 55 12.91 27.64 -18.92
N ALA A 56 12.87 28.65 -18.04
CA ALA A 56 11.92 28.69 -16.93
C ALA A 56 10.51 28.30 -17.40
N ASP A 57 9.88 27.40 -16.69
CA ASP A 57 8.52 26.97 -16.95
C ASP A 57 7.53 27.85 -16.17
N PRO A 58 6.80 28.77 -16.84
CA PRO A 58 5.86 29.66 -16.15
C PRO A 58 4.73 28.90 -15.43
N LYS A 59 4.48 27.64 -15.83
CA LYS A 59 3.49 26.77 -15.19
C LYS A 59 4.07 25.93 -14.05
N ARG A 60 5.39 26.02 -13.82
CA ARG A 60 6.09 25.20 -12.83
C ARG A 60 5.67 23.72 -12.90
N ARG A 61 5.73 23.15 -14.11
CA ARG A 61 5.40 21.75 -14.33
C ARG A 61 6.42 20.85 -13.62
N ALA A 62 5.89 19.82 -12.98
CA ALA A 62 6.70 18.85 -12.26
C ALA A 62 6.31 17.42 -12.61
N VAL A 63 7.28 16.52 -12.44
CA VAL A 63 7.08 15.07 -12.40
C VAL A 63 7.58 14.58 -11.04
N VAL A 64 6.88 13.64 -10.45
CA VAL A 64 7.27 13.01 -9.19
C VAL A 64 7.63 11.56 -9.46
N LEU A 65 8.84 11.16 -9.08
CA LEU A 65 9.23 9.75 -9.01
C LEU A 65 9.14 9.31 -7.55
N ARG A 66 8.52 8.15 -7.30
CA ARG A 66 8.24 7.65 -5.95
C ARG A 66 8.87 6.28 -5.73
N ALA A 67 9.53 6.12 -4.61
CA ALA A 67 9.92 4.84 -4.05
C ALA A 67 9.54 4.77 -2.57
N ASP A 68 9.07 3.62 -2.11
CA ASP A 68 8.91 3.33 -0.68
C ASP A 68 10.24 2.94 -0.04
N ILE A 69 10.34 3.00 1.30
CA ILE A 69 11.62 2.79 2.01
C ILE A 69 11.51 1.94 3.28
N ASP A 70 10.31 1.54 3.69
CA ASP A 70 10.10 0.73 4.88
C ASP A 70 10.28 -0.77 4.62
N ALA A 71 10.47 -1.53 5.69
CA ALA A 71 10.68 -2.97 5.69
C ALA A 71 9.59 -3.70 6.49
N LEU A 72 9.59 -5.01 6.39
CA LEU A 72 8.60 -5.90 7.01
C LEU A 72 9.16 -6.61 8.26
N PRO A 73 8.29 -6.98 9.23
CA PRO A 73 8.67 -7.75 10.42
C PRO A 73 8.84 -9.24 10.08
N ILE A 74 9.81 -9.54 9.20
CA ILE A 74 10.12 -10.86 8.68
C ILE A 74 11.59 -11.17 8.94
N THR A 75 11.89 -12.35 9.47
CA THR A 75 13.27 -12.81 9.64
C THR A 75 13.85 -13.27 8.31
N GLU A 76 14.90 -12.64 7.85
CA GLU A 76 15.57 -13.02 6.62
C GLU A 76 16.26 -14.39 6.75
N GLN A 77 16.03 -15.25 5.74
CA GLN A 77 16.58 -16.60 5.68
C GLN A 77 17.70 -16.75 4.63
N ASN A 78 17.95 -15.70 3.85
CA ASN A 78 18.97 -15.76 2.81
C ASN A 78 20.39 -15.77 3.40
N ASP A 79 21.28 -16.53 2.79
CA ASP A 79 22.71 -16.54 3.13
C ASP A 79 23.48 -15.70 2.09
N ILE A 80 23.46 -14.39 2.27
CA ILE A 80 24.10 -13.40 1.39
C ILE A 80 24.91 -12.41 2.23
N GLY A 81 25.97 -11.86 1.64
CA GLY A 81 26.91 -10.97 2.34
C GLY A 81 26.33 -9.62 2.78
N TRP A 82 25.14 -9.26 2.32
CA TRP A 82 24.41 -8.04 2.68
C TRP A 82 23.02 -8.32 3.27
N ARG A 83 22.87 -9.51 3.90
CA ARG A 83 21.62 -9.84 4.61
C ARG A 83 21.34 -8.84 5.73
N SER A 84 20.08 -8.76 6.12
CA SER A 84 19.66 -7.93 7.25
C SER A 84 20.48 -8.17 8.50
N CYS A 85 21.00 -7.08 9.08
CA CYS A 85 21.63 -7.07 10.41
C CYS A 85 20.63 -6.80 11.54
N THR A 86 19.36 -6.53 11.21
CA THR A 86 18.29 -6.26 12.17
C THR A 86 17.46 -7.53 12.38
N PRO A 87 17.56 -8.21 13.53
CA PRO A 87 16.82 -9.43 13.78
C PRO A 87 15.31 -9.23 13.62
N GLY A 88 14.66 -10.11 12.85
CA GLY A 88 13.22 -10.07 12.65
C GLY A 88 12.72 -9.00 11.70
N VAL A 89 13.60 -8.28 10.99
CA VAL A 89 13.22 -7.26 10.01
C VAL A 89 13.95 -7.50 8.69
N MET A 90 13.25 -7.37 7.57
CA MET A 90 13.81 -7.61 6.24
C MET A 90 13.08 -6.76 5.19
N HIS A 91 13.79 -6.26 4.17
CA HIS A 91 13.19 -5.75 2.95
C HIS A 91 12.65 -6.90 2.06
N ALA A 92 11.58 -7.56 2.55
CA ALA A 92 10.99 -8.70 1.85
C ALA A 92 10.09 -8.27 0.67
N CYS A 93 9.61 -7.03 0.65
CA CYS A 93 8.83 -6.46 -0.45
C CYS A 93 9.70 -5.79 -1.54
N GLY A 94 11.00 -5.58 -1.27
CA GLY A 94 11.95 -5.04 -2.25
C GLY A 94 12.06 -3.52 -2.27
N HIS A 95 11.59 -2.81 -1.24
CA HIS A 95 11.64 -1.35 -1.15
C HIS A 95 13.08 -0.80 -1.16
N ASP A 96 14.06 -1.57 -0.72
CA ASP A 96 15.49 -1.28 -0.88
C ASP A 96 15.90 -1.15 -2.36
N MET A 97 15.29 -1.94 -3.24
CA MET A 97 15.51 -1.89 -4.68
C MET A 97 14.81 -0.69 -5.32
N HIS A 98 13.56 -0.41 -4.92
CA HIS A 98 12.81 0.77 -5.38
C HIS A 98 13.57 2.06 -5.03
N ALA A 99 14.01 2.20 -3.78
CA ALA A 99 14.81 3.35 -3.35
C ALA A 99 16.14 3.47 -4.12
N ALA A 100 16.79 2.35 -4.42
CA ALA A 100 18.05 2.35 -5.19
C ALA A 100 17.85 2.75 -6.66
N VAL A 101 16.73 2.35 -7.28
CA VAL A 101 16.36 2.78 -8.63
C VAL A 101 16.11 4.29 -8.63
N LEU A 102 15.31 4.81 -7.71
CA LEU A 102 15.07 6.25 -7.58
C LEU A 102 16.37 7.01 -7.35
N PHE A 103 17.24 6.55 -6.44
CA PHE A 103 18.55 7.16 -6.20
C PHE A 103 19.40 7.21 -7.46
N GLY A 104 19.46 6.12 -8.23
CA GLY A 104 20.20 6.04 -9.48
C GLY A 104 19.71 7.03 -10.53
N VAL A 105 18.39 7.18 -10.67
CA VAL A 105 17.78 8.17 -11.58
C VAL A 105 18.09 9.59 -11.14
N LEU A 106 17.97 9.90 -9.85
CA LEU A 106 18.31 11.23 -9.32
C LEU A 106 19.80 11.55 -9.52
N GLN A 107 20.68 10.58 -9.29
CA GLN A 107 22.15 10.73 -9.52
C GLN A 107 22.46 11.08 -10.97
N GLN A 108 21.84 10.38 -11.92
CA GLN A 108 22.04 10.60 -13.35
C GLN A 108 21.50 11.97 -13.78
N LEU A 109 20.29 12.32 -13.37
CA LEU A 109 19.64 13.57 -13.78
C LEU A 109 20.22 14.80 -13.08
N ALA A 110 20.79 14.66 -11.89
CA ALA A 110 21.50 15.76 -11.22
C ALA A 110 22.82 16.09 -11.94
N ALA A 111 23.50 15.09 -12.50
CA ALA A 111 24.73 15.30 -13.28
C ALA A 111 24.45 16.07 -14.58
N GLU A 112 23.36 15.75 -15.26
CA GLU A 112 22.93 16.37 -16.53
C GLU A 112 21.45 16.75 -16.50
N PRO A 113 21.05 17.84 -15.82
CA PRO A 113 19.66 18.23 -15.68
C PRO A 113 19.14 18.95 -16.95
N ASP A 114 19.36 18.35 -18.12
CA ASP A 114 18.91 18.89 -19.41
C ASP A 114 17.44 18.56 -19.70
N PHE A 115 16.59 19.06 -18.84
CA PHE A 115 15.15 19.00 -19.00
C PHE A 115 14.48 20.32 -18.57
N ARG A 116 13.15 20.43 -18.77
CA ARG A 116 12.38 21.61 -18.43
C ARG A 116 11.40 21.29 -17.31
N GLY A 117 11.36 22.13 -16.29
CA GLY A 117 10.51 21.97 -15.11
C GLY A 117 11.26 21.36 -13.94
N THR A 118 10.51 20.80 -12.99
CA THR A 118 11.05 20.25 -11.74
C THR A 118 10.83 18.75 -11.70
N LEU A 119 11.85 18.00 -11.32
CA LEU A 119 11.74 16.60 -10.96
C LEU A 119 11.77 16.48 -9.43
N PHE A 120 10.75 15.87 -8.87
CA PHE A 120 10.74 15.45 -7.47
C PHE A 120 11.08 13.98 -7.34
N GLY A 121 11.91 13.64 -6.37
CA GLY A 121 12.16 12.28 -5.90
C GLY A 121 11.58 12.10 -4.50
N LEU A 122 10.56 11.29 -4.38
CA LEU A 122 9.87 11.01 -3.11
C LEU A 122 10.30 9.65 -2.58
N PHE A 123 11.10 9.62 -1.53
CA PHE A 123 11.37 8.45 -0.70
C PHE A 123 10.28 8.37 0.37
N GLN A 124 9.25 7.59 0.10
CA GLN A 124 8.04 7.52 0.92
C GLN A 124 8.21 6.56 2.08
N PRO A 125 7.96 6.97 3.34
CA PRO A 125 7.96 6.07 4.49
C PRO A 125 6.64 5.33 4.61
N GLY A 126 6.61 4.26 5.42
CA GLY A 126 5.39 3.64 5.93
C GLY A 126 4.40 3.20 4.85
N GLU A 127 4.84 2.43 3.86
CA GLU A 127 3.95 1.86 2.84
C GLU A 127 3.18 0.67 3.40
N GLU A 128 3.82 -0.15 4.25
CA GLU A 128 3.33 -1.44 4.75
C GLU A 128 2.37 -1.31 5.96
N CYS A 129 1.79 -0.14 6.18
CA CYS A 129 0.87 0.09 7.29
C CYS A 129 -0.29 1.02 6.90
N ASN A 130 -1.36 1.00 7.69
CA ASN A 130 -2.53 1.85 7.51
C ASN A 130 -2.79 2.70 8.78
N PRO A 131 -2.92 4.05 8.67
CA PRO A 131 -2.76 4.87 7.47
C PRO A 131 -1.30 4.90 7.00
N GLY A 132 -1.10 4.81 5.69
CA GLY A 132 0.21 4.79 5.07
C GLY A 132 0.84 6.17 4.85
N GLY A 133 2.18 6.17 4.62
CA GLY A 133 2.95 7.39 4.45
C GLY A 133 2.51 8.29 3.30
N ALA A 134 1.95 7.72 2.22
CA ALA A 134 1.43 8.53 1.11
C ALA A 134 0.35 9.52 1.55
N SER A 135 -0.55 9.12 2.46
CA SER A 135 -1.58 10.02 3.00
C SER A 135 -0.98 11.16 3.82
N LEU A 136 0.08 10.89 4.58
CA LEU A 136 0.81 11.91 5.34
C LEU A 136 1.57 12.86 4.42
N VAL A 137 2.20 12.34 3.36
CA VAL A 137 2.84 13.17 2.32
C VAL A 137 1.83 14.13 1.72
N LEU A 138 0.65 13.64 1.30
CA LEU A 138 -0.39 14.47 0.71
C LEU A 138 -0.93 15.53 1.69
N ALA A 139 -1.04 15.20 2.98
CA ALA A 139 -1.47 16.15 4.01
C ALA A 139 -0.52 17.35 4.19
N GLU A 140 0.77 17.19 3.87
CA GLU A 140 1.76 18.27 3.89
C GLU A 140 1.74 19.16 2.64
N ASN A 141 0.95 18.81 1.61
CA ASN A 141 0.86 19.53 0.33
C ASN A 141 2.24 19.85 -0.30
N PRO A 142 3.15 18.88 -0.45
CA PRO A 142 4.54 19.14 -0.81
C PRO A 142 4.72 19.71 -2.22
N PHE A 143 3.73 19.59 -3.05
CA PHE A 143 3.74 20.04 -4.45
C PHE A 143 2.91 21.32 -4.68
N ASP A 144 2.56 22.04 -3.61
CA ASP A 144 1.81 23.30 -3.74
C ASP A 144 2.56 24.30 -4.63
N GLY A 145 1.83 24.95 -5.53
CA GLY A 145 2.38 25.86 -6.52
C GLY A 145 3.02 25.18 -7.75
N TYR A 146 2.97 23.85 -7.88
CA TYR A 146 3.41 23.09 -9.05
C TYR A 146 2.25 22.47 -9.82
N GLU A 147 2.34 22.46 -11.15
CA GLU A 147 1.47 21.64 -12.01
C GLU A 147 2.09 20.24 -12.13
N VAL A 148 1.77 19.33 -11.22
CA VAL A 148 2.24 17.94 -11.27
C VAL A 148 1.62 17.24 -12.48
N ARG A 149 2.44 16.83 -13.43
CA ARG A 149 2.03 16.21 -14.70
C ARG A 149 1.92 14.69 -14.60
N ALA A 150 2.75 14.09 -13.77
CA ALA A 150 2.76 12.65 -13.53
C ALA A 150 3.37 12.34 -12.16
N VAL A 151 2.87 11.28 -11.56
CA VAL A 151 3.53 10.56 -10.47
C VAL A 151 3.85 9.17 -10.98
N VAL A 152 5.10 8.76 -10.89
CA VAL A 152 5.59 7.46 -11.37
C VAL A 152 6.20 6.71 -10.20
N GLY A 153 5.70 5.52 -9.94
CA GLY A 153 6.30 4.54 -9.03
C GLY A 153 6.50 3.23 -9.78
N GLU A 154 7.46 2.46 -9.36
CA GLU A 154 7.72 1.12 -9.85
C GLU A 154 7.71 0.14 -8.69
N HIS A 155 7.49 -1.13 -8.97
CA HIS A 155 7.58 -2.20 -8.00
C HIS A 155 8.30 -3.39 -8.60
N VAL A 156 9.19 -4.02 -7.83
CA VAL A 156 9.85 -5.25 -8.26
C VAL A 156 8.83 -6.36 -8.47
N GLU A 157 9.02 -7.12 -9.55
CA GLU A 157 8.11 -8.20 -9.94
C GLU A 157 8.89 -9.52 -10.06
N PRO A 158 8.88 -10.35 -9.00
CA PRO A 158 9.67 -11.59 -8.98
C PRO A 158 9.28 -12.63 -10.05
N GLN A 159 8.10 -12.48 -10.67
CA GLN A 159 7.62 -13.39 -11.71
C GLN A 159 8.16 -13.04 -13.11
N LEU A 160 8.72 -11.83 -13.27
CA LEU A 160 9.34 -11.41 -14.53
C LEU A 160 10.85 -11.73 -14.54
N GLU A 161 11.34 -12.10 -15.71
CA GLU A 161 12.78 -12.26 -15.91
C GLU A 161 13.49 -10.91 -15.84
N VAL A 162 14.74 -10.93 -15.37
CA VAL A 162 15.58 -9.72 -15.31
C VAL A 162 15.72 -9.09 -16.69
N GLY A 163 15.51 -7.77 -16.77
CA GLY A 163 15.48 -7.02 -18.02
C GLY A 163 14.11 -6.91 -18.67
N THR A 164 13.07 -7.45 -18.02
CA THR A 164 11.68 -7.30 -18.44
C THR A 164 10.98 -6.24 -17.59
N LEU A 165 10.24 -5.35 -18.26
CA LEU A 165 9.36 -4.37 -17.61
C LEU A 165 7.90 -4.76 -17.81
N GLY A 166 7.17 -4.82 -16.71
CA GLY A 166 5.74 -5.10 -16.71
C GLY A 166 4.92 -3.81 -16.70
N PHE A 167 3.89 -3.74 -17.54
CA PHE A 167 3.00 -2.58 -17.61
C PHE A 167 1.54 -3.01 -17.58
N ARG A 168 0.70 -2.16 -16.98
CA ARG A 168 -0.75 -2.28 -17.10
C ARG A 168 -1.40 -0.90 -17.17
N ALA A 169 -2.16 -0.67 -18.23
CA ALA A 169 -2.99 0.53 -18.39
C ALA A 169 -4.35 0.34 -17.71
N GLY A 170 -4.94 1.42 -17.21
CA GLY A 170 -6.21 1.40 -16.50
C GLY A 170 -6.12 0.71 -15.13
N LYS A 171 -7.17 0.01 -14.72
CA LYS A 171 -7.22 -0.71 -13.43
C LYS A 171 -6.06 -1.70 -13.30
N TYR A 172 -5.33 -1.64 -12.18
CA TYR A 172 -4.17 -2.50 -11.95
C TYR A 172 -4.26 -3.26 -10.63
N MET A 173 -4.32 -2.58 -9.50
CA MET A 173 -4.39 -3.20 -8.18
C MET A 173 -5.70 -2.83 -7.48
N ALA A 174 -6.29 -3.79 -6.78
CA ALA A 174 -7.49 -3.55 -6.00
C ALA A 174 -7.23 -2.63 -4.80
N SER A 175 -8.28 -1.98 -4.32
CA SER A 175 -8.30 -1.32 -3.02
C SER A 175 -8.05 -2.32 -1.88
N SER A 176 -7.73 -1.83 -0.69
CA SER A 176 -7.42 -2.69 0.45
C SER A 176 -8.09 -2.15 1.72
N ASP A 177 -9.19 -2.79 2.15
CA ASP A 177 -9.82 -2.49 3.43
C ASP A 177 -9.67 -3.65 4.40
N GLU A 178 -9.50 -3.31 5.69
CA GLU A 178 -9.63 -4.25 6.78
C GLU A 178 -11.02 -4.13 7.41
N LEU A 179 -11.63 -5.27 7.64
CA LEU A 179 -12.96 -5.39 8.21
C LEU A 179 -12.88 -6.05 9.58
N ARG A 180 -13.46 -5.42 10.59
CA ARG A 180 -13.61 -5.99 11.94
C ARG A 180 -15.07 -5.88 12.37
N PHE A 181 -15.56 -6.96 12.95
CA PHE A 181 -16.94 -7.00 13.41
C PHE A 181 -17.02 -7.65 14.79
N SER A 182 -17.85 -7.06 15.68
CA SER A 182 -18.21 -7.68 16.96
C SER A 182 -19.72 -7.89 16.99
N VAL A 183 -20.13 -9.14 17.12
CA VAL A 183 -21.54 -9.54 17.21
C VAL A 183 -21.88 -9.82 18.66
N HIS A 184 -22.61 -8.91 19.30
CA HIS A 184 -23.01 -9.03 20.70
C HIS A 184 -24.45 -9.54 20.80
N GLY A 185 -24.67 -10.50 21.67
CA GLY A 185 -25.98 -11.10 21.93
C GLY A 185 -26.28 -11.26 23.41
N THR A 186 -27.07 -12.26 23.73
CA THR A 186 -27.30 -12.74 25.08
C THR A 186 -27.11 -14.24 25.05
N GLY A 187 -25.95 -14.67 25.57
CA GLY A 187 -25.59 -16.08 25.66
C GLY A 187 -26.26 -16.80 26.84
N GLY A 188 -25.90 -18.07 27.03
CA GLY A 188 -26.40 -18.88 28.12
C GLY A 188 -26.51 -20.35 27.75
N HIS A 189 -27.21 -21.12 28.60
CA HIS A 189 -27.39 -22.55 28.37
C HIS A 189 -28.19 -22.83 27.10
N GLY A 190 -27.69 -23.60 26.17
CA GLY A 190 -28.29 -23.84 24.84
C GLY A 190 -29.74 -24.40 24.87
N ALA A 191 -30.14 -25.08 25.94
CA ALA A 191 -31.52 -25.51 26.14
C ALA A 191 -32.51 -24.37 26.45
N MET A 192 -31.98 -23.16 26.80
CA MET A 192 -32.77 -21.95 27.11
C MET A 192 -32.97 -21.07 25.88
N ARG A 193 -32.94 -21.64 24.68
CA ARG A 193 -32.92 -20.94 23.39
C ARG A 193 -33.91 -19.77 23.24
N PRO A 194 -35.18 -19.86 23.71
CA PRO A 194 -36.13 -18.73 23.59
C PRO A 194 -35.73 -17.46 24.37
N GLN A 195 -34.79 -17.57 25.31
CA GLN A 195 -34.27 -16.46 26.13
C GLN A 195 -32.97 -15.90 25.63
N LEU A 196 -32.35 -16.56 24.62
CA LEU A 196 -31.08 -16.19 24.08
C LEU A 196 -31.24 -15.26 22.86
N LYS A 197 -30.29 -14.38 22.70
CA LYS A 197 -30.02 -13.65 21.45
C LYS A 197 -28.70 -14.18 20.91
N ASP A 198 -28.78 -15.24 20.12
CA ASP A 198 -27.65 -16.07 19.74
C ASP A 198 -26.68 -15.33 18.77
N PRO A 199 -25.52 -14.85 19.23
CA PRO A 199 -24.57 -14.14 18.37
C PRO A 199 -23.83 -15.09 17.40
N VAL A 200 -23.78 -16.41 17.69
CA VAL A 200 -23.17 -17.38 16.78
C VAL A 200 -24.02 -17.58 15.54
N ALA A 201 -25.35 -17.74 15.74
CA ALA A 201 -26.29 -17.84 14.63
C ALA A 201 -26.33 -16.54 13.80
N ALA A 202 -26.30 -15.38 14.48
CA ALA A 202 -26.23 -14.09 13.80
C ALA A 202 -24.94 -13.91 13.00
N ALA A 203 -23.78 -14.26 13.55
CA ALA A 203 -22.48 -14.20 12.88
C ALA A 203 -22.43 -15.13 11.65
N ALA A 204 -22.95 -16.35 11.77
CA ALA A 204 -23.00 -17.30 10.65
C ALA A 204 -23.83 -16.76 9.47
N GLU A 205 -25.00 -16.18 9.75
CA GLU A 205 -25.82 -15.53 8.73
C GLU A 205 -25.12 -14.30 8.14
N PHE A 206 -24.54 -13.46 9.01
CA PHE A 206 -23.82 -12.26 8.58
C PHE A 206 -22.69 -12.61 7.60
N VAL A 207 -21.83 -13.56 7.96
CA VAL A 207 -20.74 -14.05 7.10
C VAL A 207 -21.30 -14.59 5.77
N THR A 208 -22.35 -15.39 5.80
CA THR A 208 -22.94 -15.94 4.56
C THR A 208 -23.43 -14.84 3.63
N ARG A 209 -24.08 -13.80 4.19
CA ARG A 209 -24.58 -12.66 3.41
C ARG A 209 -23.44 -11.76 2.92
N LEU A 210 -22.35 -11.60 3.69
CA LEU A 210 -21.16 -10.87 3.26
C LEU A 210 -20.47 -11.55 2.07
N ILE A 211 -20.25 -12.86 2.15
CA ILE A 211 -19.61 -13.64 1.07
C ILE A 211 -20.47 -13.61 -0.21
N ALA A 212 -21.78 -13.50 -0.10
CA ALA A 212 -22.66 -13.35 -1.26
C ALA A 212 -22.54 -11.99 -1.98
N LEU A 213 -21.78 -11.03 -1.43
CA LEU A 213 -21.44 -9.77 -2.12
C LEU A 213 -20.31 -9.92 -3.14
N ASN A 214 -19.59 -11.03 -3.12
CA ASN A 214 -18.45 -11.28 -4.03
C ASN A 214 -18.89 -11.38 -5.48
N HIS A 215 -18.08 -10.79 -6.35
CA HIS A 215 -18.16 -10.92 -7.82
C HIS A 215 -16.79 -10.61 -8.43
N GLU A 216 -16.67 -10.58 -9.76
CA GLU A 216 -15.39 -10.48 -10.47
C GLU A 216 -14.50 -9.30 -10.04
N GLU A 217 -15.09 -8.14 -9.76
CA GLU A 217 -14.36 -6.93 -9.35
C GLU A 217 -14.45 -6.62 -7.84
N CYS A 218 -15.03 -7.52 -7.03
CA CYS A 218 -15.18 -7.36 -5.59
C CYS A 218 -14.91 -8.65 -4.85
N VAL A 219 -13.89 -8.65 -4.00
CA VAL A 219 -13.53 -9.79 -3.16
C VAL A 219 -13.61 -9.41 -1.69
N LEU A 220 -14.60 -9.96 -0.99
CA LEU A 220 -14.73 -9.90 0.46
C LEU A 220 -14.41 -11.27 1.04
N SER A 221 -13.51 -11.31 2.01
CA SER A 221 -13.16 -12.54 2.72
C SER A 221 -13.20 -12.34 4.23
N ILE A 222 -13.61 -13.39 4.96
CA ILE A 222 -13.51 -13.44 6.42
C ILE A 222 -12.43 -14.46 6.75
N GLY A 223 -11.32 -13.98 7.32
CA GLY A 223 -10.13 -14.80 7.63
C GLY A 223 -10.10 -15.30 9.09
N ARG A 224 -10.91 -14.68 9.98
CA ARG A 224 -10.93 -15.01 11.40
C ARG A 224 -12.34 -14.98 11.94
N ILE A 225 -12.70 -16.00 12.71
CA ILE A 225 -13.95 -16.10 13.49
C ILE A 225 -13.56 -16.61 14.87
N GLU A 226 -13.89 -15.85 15.91
CA GLU A 226 -13.66 -16.25 17.29
C GLU A 226 -14.95 -16.18 18.09
N ALA A 227 -15.28 -17.26 18.78
CA ALA A 227 -16.39 -17.36 19.68
C ALA A 227 -15.98 -18.13 20.92
N GLY A 228 -16.21 -17.58 22.09
CA GLY A 228 -16.09 -18.33 23.36
C GLY A 228 -17.25 -19.33 23.52
N GLY A 229 -17.35 -19.93 24.68
CA GLY A 229 -18.43 -20.83 25.02
C GLY A 229 -18.01 -22.28 25.24
N ALA A 230 -18.99 -23.16 25.28
CA ALA A 230 -18.82 -24.60 25.42
C ALA A 230 -19.88 -25.34 24.63
N THR A 231 -19.83 -26.67 24.56
CA THR A 231 -20.75 -27.49 23.77
C THR A 231 -22.22 -27.18 24.06
N ASN A 232 -22.57 -26.81 25.31
CA ASN A 232 -23.91 -26.48 25.74
C ASN A 232 -24.10 -25.03 26.19
N ILE A 233 -23.11 -24.15 25.93
CA ILE A 233 -23.14 -22.73 26.31
C ILE A 233 -22.94 -21.88 25.07
N VAL A 234 -23.96 -21.08 24.73
CA VAL A 234 -23.88 -20.02 23.71
C VAL A 234 -23.10 -18.84 24.30
N PRO A 235 -22.07 -18.30 23.64
CA PRO A 235 -21.34 -17.13 24.11
C PRO A 235 -22.17 -15.83 24.00
N ASP A 236 -21.71 -14.77 24.67
CA ASP A 236 -22.31 -13.42 24.56
C ASP A 236 -21.78 -12.65 23.34
N GLU A 237 -20.66 -13.05 22.78
CA GLU A 237 -19.99 -12.33 21.70
C GLU A 237 -19.32 -13.28 20.68
N VAL A 238 -19.30 -12.84 19.42
CA VAL A 238 -18.48 -13.40 18.34
C VAL A 238 -17.71 -12.29 17.68
N TYR A 239 -16.41 -12.48 17.50
CA TYR A 239 -15.51 -11.58 16.80
C TYR A 239 -15.16 -12.10 15.41
N LEU A 240 -15.12 -11.19 14.42
CA LEU A 240 -14.80 -11.51 13.02
C LEU A 240 -13.78 -10.53 12.47
N GLU A 241 -12.83 -11.02 11.67
CA GLU A 241 -11.92 -10.18 10.86
C GLU A 241 -11.94 -10.64 9.41
N GLY A 242 -11.78 -9.66 8.52
CA GLY A 242 -11.76 -9.93 7.09
C GLY A 242 -11.12 -8.78 6.30
N THR A 243 -11.18 -8.92 4.98
CA THR A 243 -10.71 -7.90 4.04
C THR A 243 -11.74 -7.66 2.95
N LEU A 244 -11.73 -6.44 2.39
CA LEU A 244 -12.48 -6.10 1.19
C LEU A 244 -11.51 -5.54 0.14
N ARG A 245 -11.61 -6.04 -1.07
CA ARG A 245 -10.85 -5.64 -2.25
C ARG A 245 -11.81 -5.27 -3.36
N THR A 246 -11.65 -4.07 -3.96
CA THR A 246 -12.46 -3.63 -5.10
C THR A 246 -11.57 -2.92 -6.12
N PHE A 247 -12.00 -2.90 -7.39
CA PHE A 247 -11.32 -2.19 -8.47
C PHE A 247 -12.03 -0.89 -8.87
N ASP A 248 -12.97 -0.43 -8.04
CA ASP A 248 -13.70 0.82 -8.25
C ASP A 248 -14.09 1.45 -6.92
N GLU A 249 -13.74 2.73 -6.72
CA GLU A 249 -13.98 3.42 -5.45
C GLU A 249 -15.48 3.66 -5.17
N ARG A 250 -16.30 3.83 -6.22
CA ARG A 250 -17.76 4.00 -6.04
C ARG A 250 -18.39 2.69 -5.59
N GLU A 251 -17.94 1.60 -6.19
CA GLU A 251 -18.38 0.26 -5.79
C GLU A 251 -17.95 -0.05 -4.37
N ARG A 252 -16.71 0.28 -3.99
CA ARG A 252 -16.19 0.16 -2.62
C ARG A 252 -17.14 0.79 -1.61
N GLU A 253 -17.57 2.03 -1.83
CA GLU A 253 -18.53 2.71 -0.96
C GLU A 253 -19.91 2.04 -0.94
N ILE A 254 -20.39 1.54 -2.07
CA ILE A 254 -21.65 0.79 -2.16
C ILE A 254 -21.55 -0.49 -1.32
N ILE A 255 -20.45 -1.22 -1.39
CA ILE A 255 -20.24 -2.44 -0.59
C ILE A 255 -20.15 -2.11 0.89
N HIS A 256 -19.44 -1.06 1.29
CA HIS A 256 -19.43 -0.60 2.69
C HIS A 256 -20.85 -0.34 3.21
N GLN A 257 -21.68 0.33 2.42
CA GLN A 257 -23.07 0.59 2.82
C GLN A 257 -23.90 -0.71 2.88
N ARG A 258 -23.70 -1.65 1.95
CA ARG A 258 -24.36 -2.97 2.00
C ARG A 258 -23.99 -3.76 3.24
N ILE A 259 -22.72 -3.78 3.63
CA ILE A 259 -22.23 -4.41 4.87
C ILE A 259 -22.99 -3.85 6.07
N ARG A 260 -23.07 -2.52 6.21
CA ARG A 260 -23.79 -1.86 7.31
C ARG A 260 -25.29 -2.16 7.31
N ASN A 261 -25.91 -2.21 6.13
CA ASN A 261 -27.32 -2.54 5.99
C ASN A 261 -27.62 -3.98 6.39
N ILE A 262 -26.78 -4.94 5.98
CA ILE A 262 -26.90 -6.35 6.37
C ILE A 262 -26.80 -6.49 7.89
N ALA A 263 -25.84 -5.81 8.53
CA ALA A 263 -25.70 -5.80 9.97
C ALA A 263 -26.98 -5.28 10.66
N ALA A 264 -27.47 -4.12 10.23
CA ALA A 264 -28.70 -3.51 10.81
C ALA A 264 -29.96 -4.37 10.64
N GLU A 265 -30.10 -5.07 9.51
CA GLU A 265 -31.23 -6.00 9.29
C GLU A 265 -31.17 -7.19 10.24
N ILE A 266 -29.99 -7.78 10.43
CA ILE A 266 -29.78 -8.91 11.35
C ILE A 266 -29.99 -8.46 12.78
N ASP A 267 -29.46 -7.32 13.19
CA ASP A 267 -29.66 -6.71 14.52
C ASP A 267 -31.14 -6.60 14.86
N LYS A 268 -31.90 -6.00 13.95
CA LYS A 268 -33.34 -5.80 14.15
C LYS A 268 -34.12 -7.12 14.25
N ARG A 269 -33.74 -8.11 13.45
CA ARG A 269 -34.47 -9.37 13.37
C ARG A 269 -34.14 -10.34 14.50
N LEU A 270 -32.87 -10.44 14.89
CA LEU A 270 -32.39 -11.39 15.90
C LEU A 270 -32.18 -10.75 17.26
N GLY A 271 -32.32 -9.43 17.37
CA GLY A 271 -32.15 -8.70 18.62
C GLY A 271 -30.73 -8.70 19.16
N VAL A 272 -29.76 -8.94 18.29
CA VAL A 272 -28.32 -8.82 18.55
C VAL A 272 -27.82 -7.40 18.22
N ARG A 273 -26.53 -7.13 18.41
CA ARG A 273 -25.87 -5.90 17.97
C ARG A 273 -24.60 -6.26 17.22
N ILE A 274 -24.51 -5.89 15.94
CA ILE A 274 -23.33 -6.06 15.13
C ILE A 274 -22.61 -4.70 15.00
N ALA A 275 -21.47 -4.56 15.67
CA ALA A 275 -20.59 -3.43 15.47
C ALA A 275 -19.78 -3.66 14.17
N VAL A 276 -19.77 -2.65 13.30
CA VAL A 276 -19.06 -2.68 12.01
C VAL A 276 -17.95 -1.64 12.03
N ASP A 277 -16.71 -2.10 12.02
CA ASP A 277 -15.53 -1.28 11.88
C ASP A 277 -14.85 -1.60 10.54
N ILE A 278 -14.75 -0.59 9.68
CA ILE A 278 -14.10 -0.68 8.36
C ILE A 278 -12.93 0.30 8.37
N SER A 279 -11.72 -0.24 8.40
CA SER A 279 -10.51 0.56 8.23
C SER A 279 -10.26 0.77 6.73
N HIS A 280 -10.50 1.99 6.26
CA HIS A 280 -10.19 2.40 4.90
C HIS A 280 -8.68 2.32 4.66
N GLY A 281 -8.27 1.38 3.83
CA GLY A 281 -6.89 1.25 3.37
C GLY A 281 -6.66 1.97 2.04
N TYR A 282 -5.69 1.48 1.26
CA TYR A 282 -5.34 2.11 -0.01
C TYR A 282 -6.46 2.05 -1.05
N PRO A 283 -6.60 3.11 -1.87
CA PRO A 283 -7.51 3.09 -3.00
C PRO A 283 -7.03 2.13 -4.09
N CYS A 284 -7.91 1.78 -5.02
CA CYS A 284 -7.51 1.03 -6.20
C CYS A 284 -6.51 1.83 -7.06
N VAL A 285 -5.53 1.13 -7.63
CA VAL A 285 -4.56 1.74 -8.55
C VAL A 285 -5.11 1.73 -9.95
N VAL A 286 -5.22 2.93 -10.54
CA VAL A 286 -5.63 3.11 -11.94
C VAL A 286 -4.52 3.88 -12.66
N ASN A 287 -3.79 3.19 -13.53
CA ASN A 287 -2.69 3.78 -14.28
C ASN A 287 -3.19 4.57 -15.49
N ASP A 288 -2.61 5.75 -15.72
CA ASP A 288 -2.91 6.54 -16.91
C ASP A 288 -2.51 5.81 -18.20
N GLU A 289 -3.47 5.60 -19.09
CA GLU A 289 -3.27 4.82 -20.30
C GLU A 289 -2.24 5.42 -21.26
N HIS A 290 -2.17 6.76 -21.33
CA HIS A 290 -1.25 7.46 -22.21
C HIS A 290 0.18 7.35 -21.70
N LEU A 291 0.39 7.58 -20.40
CA LEU A 291 1.70 7.44 -19.76
C LEU A 291 2.21 6.00 -19.86
N VAL A 292 1.36 5.00 -19.62
CA VAL A 292 1.73 3.59 -19.76
C VAL A 292 2.15 3.27 -21.19
N LYS A 293 1.40 3.73 -22.20
CA LYS A 293 1.75 3.52 -23.61
C LYS A 293 3.10 4.16 -23.97
N GLN A 294 3.35 5.38 -23.48
CA GLN A 294 4.64 6.09 -23.69
C GLN A 294 5.78 5.33 -23.01
N ALA A 295 5.65 4.96 -21.73
CA ALA A 295 6.68 4.25 -20.99
C ALA A 295 7.02 2.89 -21.63
N ALA A 296 6.01 2.13 -22.05
CA ALA A 296 6.22 0.86 -22.75
C ALA A 296 6.89 1.04 -24.12
N ALA A 297 6.62 2.13 -24.83
CA ALA A 297 7.30 2.43 -26.10
C ALA A 297 8.78 2.76 -25.85
N LEU A 298 9.08 3.63 -24.90
CA LEU A 298 10.46 3.96 -24.51
C LEU A 298 11.26 2.74 -24.05
N ALA A 299 10.66 1.86 -23.25
CA ALA A 299 11.29 0.61 -22.83
C ALA A 299 11.73 -0.25 -24.02
N ARG A 300 10.87 -0.34 -25.07
CA ARG A 300 11.22 -1.08 -26.30
C ARG A 300 12.32 -0.40 -27.11
N GLU A 301 12.34 0.92 -27.17
CA GLU A 301 13.43 1.69 -27.81
C GLU A 301 14.77 1.42 -27.12
N GLU A 302 14.78 1.31 -25.80
CA GLU A 302 15.94 0.91 -24.99
C GLU A 302 16.24 -0.59 -25.03
N LYS A 303 15.53 -1.36 -25.89
CA LYS A 303 15.69 -2.81 -26.09
C LYS A 303 15.39 -3.66 -24.84
N LEU A 304 14.60 -3.14 -23.93
CA LEU A 304 14.07 -3.91 -22.81
C LEU A 304 12.87 -4.75 -23.25
N GLN A 305 12.70 -5.89 -22.60
CA GLN A 305 11.50 -6.70 -22.81
C GLN A 305 10.32 -6.02 -22.11
N VAL A 306 9.14 -6.11 -22.74
CA VAL A 306 7.91 -5.49 -22.22
C VAL A 306 6.79 -6.51 -22.17
N GLU A 307 6.25 -6.72 -21.00
CA GLU A 307 5.09 -7.57 -20.77
C GLU A 307 3.88 -6.76 -20.27
N MET A 308 2.67 -7.22 -20.63
CA MET A 308 1.43 -6.65 -20.12
C MET A 308 0.95 -7.48 -18.94
N LEU A 309 0.89 -6.83 -17.77
CA LEU A 309 0.56 -7.49 -16.52
C LEU A 309 -0.96 -7.77 -16.40
N PRO A 310 -1.36 -8.85 -15.73
CA PRO A 310 -2.76 -9.10 -15.38
C PRO A 310 -3.27 -8.08 -14.34
N LEU A 311 -4.58 -8.10 -14.11
CA LEU A 311 -5.22 -7.41 -13.00
C LEU A 311 -4.84 -8.08 -11.66
N ARG A 312 -4.59 -7.33 -10.61
CA ARG A 312 -4.14 -7.83 -9.29
C ARG A 312 -4.98 -7.29 -8.14
#